data_6c7cfe6be58286dd573bcbb1525e75ba
#
_entry.id   6c7cfe6be58286dd573bcbb1525e75ba
#
_cell.length_a   1.000
_cell.length_b   1.000
_cell.length_c   1.000
_cell.angle_alpha   90.00
_cell.angle_beta   90.00
_cell.angle_gamma   90.00
#
_symmetry.space_group_name_H-M   'P 1'
#
loop_
_entity.id
_entity.type
_entity.pdbx_description
1 polymer ?
#
loop_
_entity_poly.entity_id
_entity_poly.type
_entity_poly.pdbx_seq_one_letter_code
_entity_poly.pdbx_strand_id
1 'polypeptide(L)'
;MSKSLWSPSQDAISRSSVYKLMQTLKINDYQSLHTWSINNLEQFWSIAWDQSHILGEKGERSYIPADFMPEAKFFPDATLNVCENLLSNKYKDEIAITSILENGDKLKISWDELRKNVFTCANAMLNEGVKPGDRVVAWAPNNSQTVIYTLAALSIGAVTSTASPDFAPAAVLDRFTQIKPVLLLSSPSYQYNGKTIDCLKSLNEIVNGLPTLKKVILMDISLDKYENWDSWIDPFQDMSFEYKKFSFDHPGFILFSSGTTGKPKCIVHRAAGVLLKLRAEQLFSFDIDESDKVFFFTTCGWMMWNWLIFILGSSASIVLYDGSPTYPNLHRLLEIAEDENCTRLGLSAKYIDLLRKSEANYTDKFQFNNLKTIMSTGSVLSPDGFRFVYQNIKSDIQLASISGGTDICGCFIAAVPILPIFSGEIQGACLGMAMDVLDNDGNSLPADIKGELVCLKAFPSMPLGFWGDERNSNFKQSY
;
A
#
# COMPACT_ATOMS: atom_id res chain seq x y z
N MET A 1 -32.96 8.40 -12.16
CA MET A 1 -31.60 8.60 -11.68
C MET A 1 -31.59 8.46 -10.17
N SER A 2 -30.74 7.63 -9.60
CA SER A 2 -30.58 7.54 -8.15
C SER A 2 -30.09 8.87 -7.59
N LYS A 3 -30.56 9.27 -6.41
CA LYS A 3 -30.12 10.48 -5.74
C LYS A 3 -28.71 10.25 -5.20
N SER A 4 -27.79 11.21 -5.44
CA SER A 4 -26.45 11.15 -4.87
C SER A 4 -26.51 11.19 -3.34
N LEU A 5 -25.65 10.42 -2.69
CA LEU A 5 -25.49 10.42 -1.22
C LEU A 5 -24.61 11.58 -0.75
N TRP A 6 -23.66 11.97 -1.59
CA TRP A 6 -22.73 13.06 -1.32
C TRP A 6 -22.26 13.67 -2.64
N SER A 7 -21.88 14.93 -2.60
CA SER A 7 -21.25 15.64 -3.72
C SER A 7 -20.16 16.58 -3.18
N PRO A 8 -19.03 16.70 -3.89
CA PRO A 8 -17.98 17.63 -3.47
C PRO A 8 -18.45 19.08 -3.63
N SER A 9 -17.97 19.96 -2.75
CA SER A 9 -18.19 21.40 -2.90
C SER A 9 -17.40 21.96 -4.08
N GLN A 10 -17.82 23.09 -4.64
CA GLN A 10 -17.09 23.77 -5.73
C GLN A 10 -15.67 24.15 -5.32
N ASP A 11 -15.48 24.51 -4.06
CA ASP A 11 -14.16 24.81 -3.49
C ASP A 11 -13.27 23.55 -3.46
N ALA A 12 -13.78 22.40 -3.01
CA ALA A 12 -13.07 21.12 -3.04
C ALA A 12 -12.71 20.71 -4.48
N ILE A 13 -13.66 20.84 -5.43
CA ILE A 13 -13.40 20.58 -6.85
C ILE A 13 -12.24 21.45 -7.35
N SER A 14 -12.32 22.76 -7.17
CA SER A 14 -11.35 23.71 -7.73
C SER A 14 -9.92 23.54 -7.16
N ARG A 15 -9.80 23.04 -5.93
CA ARG A 15 -8.49 22.78 -5.29
C ARG A 15 -7.88 21.43 -5.68
N SER A 16 -8.70 20.48 -6.13
CA SER A 16 -8.24 19.11 -6.39
C SER A 16 -7.21 19.03 -7.51
N SER A 17 -6.26 18.12 -7.35
CA SER A 17 -5.20 17.89 -8.33
C SER A 17 -5.72 17.40 -9.67
N VAL A 18 -6.77 16.58 -9.66
CA VAL A 18 -7.41 16.10 -10.88
C VAL A 18 -8.07 17.23 -11.66
N TYR A 19 -8.73 18.18 -10.98
CA TYR A 19 -9.32 19.35 -11.66
C TYR A 19 -8.26 20.27 -12.25
N LYS A 20 -7.16 20.53 -11.52
CA LYS A 20 -6.03 21.31 -12.05
C LYS A 20 -5.43 20.67 -13.29
N LEU A 21 -5.32 19.33 -13.32
CA LEU A 21 -4.88 18.62 -14.52
C LEU A 21 -5.85 18.80 -15.68
N MET A 22 -7.18 18.71 -15.44
CA MET A 22 -8.21 18.98 -16.44
C MET A 22 -8.07 20.38 -17.04
N GLN A 23 -7.89 21.40 -16.20
CA GLN A 23 -7.68 22.79 -16.66
C GLN A 23 -6.42 22.93 -17.51
N THR A 24 -5.32 22.32 -17.10
CA THR A 24 -4.04 22.35 -17.83
C THR A 24 -4.18 21.73 -19.23
N LEU A 25 -4.90 20.62 -19.32
CA LEU A 25 -5.15 19.90 -20.58
C LEU A 25 -6.34 20.45 -21.38
N LYS A 26 -7.09 21.42 -20.83
CA LYS A 26 -8.33 21.97 -21.41
C LYS A 26 -9.39 20.89 -21.67
N ILE A 27 -9.54 19.98 -20.73
CA ILE A 27 -10.54 18.89 -20.74
C ILE A 27 -11.64 19.25 -19.74
N ASN A 28 -12.91 19.08 -20.13
CA ASN A 28 -14.04 19.60 -19.38
C ASN A 28 -14.67 18.64 -18.36
N ASP A 29 -14.44 17.34 -18.49
CA ASP A 29 -15.03 16.33 -17.61
C ASP A 29 -14.07 15.16 -17.35
N TYR A 30 -14.35 14.41 -16.28
CA TYR A 30 -13.49 13.30 -15.85
C TYR A 30 -13.44 12.16 -16.86
N GLN A 31 -14.56 11.82 -17.51
CA GLN A 31 -14.60 10.73 -18.47
C GLN A 31 -13.71 11.03 -19.68
N SER A 32 -13.73 12.25 -20.17
CA SER A 32 -12.84 12.73 -21.23
C SER A 32 -11.39 12.72 -20.80
N LEU A 33 -11.09 13.10 -19.53
CA LEU A 33 -9.74 13.04 -18.97
C LEU A 33 -9.26 11.58 -18.85
N HIS A 34 -10.09 10.68 -18.35
CA HIS A 34 -9.77 9.26 -18.28
C HIS A 34 -9.48 8.69 -19.67
N THR A 35 -10.37 8.95 -20.64
CA THR A 35 -10.18 8.52 -22.05
C THR A 35 -8.88 9.06 -22.63
N TRP A 36 -8.55 10.34 -22.37
CA TRP A 36 -7.29 10.91 -22.79
C TRP A 36 -6.11 10.20 -22.12
N SER A 37 -6.16 9.94 -20.82
CA SER A 37 -5.07 9.33 -20.06
C SER A 37 -4.72 7.91 -20.53
N ILE A 38 -5.69 7.13 -20.95
CA ILE A 38 -5.49 5.76 -21.46
C ILE A 38 -5.09 5.73 -22.95
N ASN A 39 -5.39 6.78 -23.71
CA ASN A 39 -4.99 6.88 -25.10
C ASN A 39 -3.65 7.58 -25.31
N ASN A 40 -3.13 8.26 -24.28
CA ASN A 40 -1.87 8.98 -24.30
C ASN A 40 -0.98 8.54 -23.12
N LEU A 41 -0.74 7.21 -22.98
CA LEU A 41 -0.02 6.63 -21.84
C LEU A 41 1.33 7.26 -21.60
N GLU A 42 2.12 7.48 -22.65
CA GLU A 42 3.44 8.11 -22.54
C GLU A 42 3.34 9.51 -21.92
N GLN A 43 2.45 10.34 -22.42
CA GLN A 43 2.27 11.70 -21.95
C GLN A 43 1.67 11.73 -20.56
N PHE A 44 0.67 10.90 -20.29
CA PHE A 44 0.02 10.85 -18.97
C PHE A 44 1.00 10.43 -17.87
N TRP A 45 1.76 9.33 -18.06
CA TRP A 45 2.70 8.86 -17.04
C TRP A 45 3.89 9.79 -16.88
N SER A 46 4.29 10.51 -17.95
CA SER A 46 5.28 11.57 -17.84
C SER A 46 4.78 12.73 -16.95
N ILE A 47 3.52 13.18 -17.14
CA ILE A 47 2.88 14.19 -16.29
C ILE A 47 2.74 13.68 -14.85
N ALA A 48 2.33 12.43 -14.66
CA ALA A 48 2.20 11.82 -13.34
C ALA A 48 3.54 11.79 -12.59
N TRP A 49 4.65 11.47 -13.27
CA TRP A 49 5.99 11.56 -12.70
C TRP A 49 6.30 12.96 -12.19
N ASP A 50 6.12 13.97 -13.06
CA ASP A 50 6.46 15.36 -12.76
C ASP A 50 5.58 15.94 -11.63
N GLN A 51 4.26 15.73 -11.69
CA GLN A 51 3.33 16.21 -10.66
C GLN A 51 3.45 15.45 -9.33
N SER A 52 3.96 14.24 -9.35
CA SER A 52 4.29 13.48 -8.13
C SER A 52 5.66 13.85 -7.54
N HIS A 53 6.40 14.72 -8.19
CA HIS A 53 7.75 15.16 -7.78
C HIS A 53 8.70 13.98 -7.54
N ILE A 54 8.66 12.97 -8.41
CA ILE A 54 9.54 11.79 -8.29
C ILE A 54 11.00 12.20 -8.39
N LEU A 55 11.78 11.90 -7.38
CA LEU A 55 13.22 12.14 -7.32
C LEU A 55 13.95 11.02 -8.08
N GLY A 56 14.76 11.41 -9.06
CA GLY A 56 15.54 10.49 -9.88
C GLY A 56 15.86 11.05 -11.26
N GLU A 57 16.57 10.27 -12.04
CA GLU A 57 16.80 10.56 -13.44
C GLU A 57 15.67 9.94 -14.24
N LYS A 58 14.84 10.76 -14.88
CA LYS A 58 13.62 10.32 -15.58
C LYS A 58 13.95 9.63 -16.91
N GLY A 59 15.06 10.01 -17.55
CA GLY A 59 15.38 9.59 -18.92
C GLY A 59 14.53 10.29 -19.98
N GLU A 60 14.75 9.91 -21.23
CA GLU A 60 14.09 10.56 -22.38
C GLU A 60 12.76 9.88 -22.73
N ARG A 61 12.66 8.56 -22.53
CA ARG A 61 11.49 7.76 -22.93
C ARG A 61 10.63 7.42 -21.73
N SER A 62 9.35 7.78 -21.79
CA SER A 62 8.39 7.47 -20.72
C SER A 62 7.65 6.14 -20.94
N TYR A 63 7.55 5.68 -22.20
CA TYR A 63 6.83 4.47 -22.54
C TYR A 63 7.34 3.81 -23.83
N ILE A 64 7.53 2.51 -23.81
CA ILE A 64 7.77 1.67 -24.98
C ILE A 64 6.66 0.62 -25.05
N PRO A 65 5.79 0.65 -26.07
CA PRO A 65 4.74 -0.36 -26.24
C PRO A 65 5.34 -1.72 -26.59
N ALA A 66 4.58 -2.80 -26.34
CA ALA A 66 4.89 -4.14 -26.78
C ALA A 66 3.60 -4.87 -27.18
N ASP A 67 3.71 -5.86 -28.05
CA ASP A 67 2.57 -6.67 -28.50
C ASP A 67 1.97 -7.50 -27.36
N PHE A 68 2.81 -7.98 -26.46
CA PHE A 68 2.39 -8.61 -25.22
C PHE A 68 2.48 -7.57 -24.10
N MET A 69 1.33 -7.17 -23.56
CA MET A 69 1.20 -6.07 -22.60
C MET A 69 2.23 -6.09 -21.45
N PRO A 70 2.55 -7.22 -20.79
CA PRO A 70 3.54 -7.27 -19.73
C PRO A 70 4.99 -6.96 -20.14
N GLU A 71 5.31 -7.03 -21.43
CA GLU A 71 6.64 -6.70 -21.97
C GLU A 71 6.81 -5.20 -22.25
N ALA A 72 5.73 -4.42 -22.19
CA ALA A 72 5.78 -2.97 -22.31
C ALA A 72 6.65 -2.37 -21.20
N LYS A 73 7.40 -1.32 -21.52
CA LYS A 73 8.33 -0.68 -20.59
C LYS A 73 7.92 0.76 -20.30
N PHE A 74 7.94 1.09 -19.02
CA PHE A 74 7.81 2.46 -18.56
C PHE A 74 9.16 2.97 -18.09
N PHE A 75 9.52 4.18 -18.48
CA PHE A 75 10.76 4.87 -18.09
C PHE A 75 12.01 3.97 -18.16
N PRO A 76 12.30 3.35 -19.32
CA PRO A 76 13.37 2.35 -19.45
C PRO A 76 14.76 2.90 -19.15
N ASP A 77 14.94 4.22 -19.26
CA ASP A 77 16.20 4.91 -19.04
C ASP A 77 16.28 5.53 -17.63
N ALA A 78 15.21 5.42 -16.84
CA ALA A 78 15.15 6.06 -15.54
C ALA A 78 15.95 5.31 -14.45
N THR A 79 16.55 6.10 -13.55
CA THR A 79 17.20 5.61 -12.34
C THR A 79 16.77 6.42 -11.13
N LEU A 80 16.37 5.72 -10.06
CA LEU A 80 15.90 6.33 -8.82
C LEU A 80 16.08 5.40 -7.63
N ASN A 81 15.89 5.94 -6.43
CA ASN A 81 15.75 5.14 -5.22
C ASN A 81 14.33 5.34 -4.65
N VAL A 82 13.58 4.28 -4.48
CA VAL A 82 12.19 4.36 -4.00
C VAL A 82 12.14 4.82 -2.55
N CYS A 83 13.04 4.35 -1.69
CA CYS A 83 13.10 4.78 -0.29
C CYS A 83 13.43 6.28 -0.17
N GLU A 84 14.34 6.81 -1.01
CA GLU A 84 14.62 8.24 -1.08
C GLU A 84 13.36 9.05 -1.36
N ASN A 85 12.54 8.59 -2.29
CA ASN A 85 11.25 9.21 -2.61
C ASN A 85 10.26 9.16 -1.44
N LEU A 86 10.19 8.03 -0.73
CA LEU A 86 9.29 7.86 0.41
C LEU A 86 9.72 8.70 1.64
N LEU A 87 11.00 9.07 1.73
CA LEU A 87 11.57 9.82 2.85
C LEU A 87 11.97 11.26 2.48
N SER A 88 11.51 11.77 1.33
CA SER A 88 11.93 13.08 0.78
C SER A 88 11.33 14.29 1.48
N ASN A 89 10.42 14.09 2.45
CA ASN A 89 9.81 15.20 3.19
C ASN A 89 10.87 16.13 3.79
N LYS A 90 10.67 17.44 3.62
CA LYS A 90 11.54 18.50 4.13
C LYS A 90 11.31 18.85 5.61
N TYR A 91 10.16 18.49 6.15
CA TYR A 91 9.79 18.78 7.54
C TYR A 91 10.46 17.77 8.47
N LYS A 92 11.39 18.22 9.32
CA LYS A 92 12.21 17.33 10.15
C LYS A 92 11.50 16.85 11.40
N ASP A 93 10.87 17.78 12.09
CA ASP A 93 10.32 17.59 13.44
C ASP A 93 8.85 17.13 13.42
N GLU A 94 8.20 17.15 12.24
CA GLU A 94 6.83 16.68 12.10
C GLU A 94 6.76 15.16 12.17
N ILE A 95 5.64 14.64 12.68
CA ILE A 95 5.43 13.21 12.85
C ILE A 95 5.18 12.56 11.48
N ALA A 96 6.03 11.60 11.12
CA ALA A 96 5.87 10.75 9.95
C ALA A 96 4.99 9.53 10.25
N ILE A 97 5.23 8.88 11.39
CA ILE A 97 4.55 7.65 11.79
C ILE A 97 4.04 7.77 13.22
N THR A 98 2.77 7.43 13.41
CA THR A 98 2.22 7.10 14.73
C THR A 98 1.94 5.60 14.76
N SER A 99 2.65 4.86 15.61
CA SER A 99 2.47 3.41 15.81
C SER A 99 1.71 3.18 17.11
N ILE A 100 0.59 2.44 17.05
CA ILE A 100 -0.30 2.19 18.17
C ILE A 100 -0.42 0.68 18.36
N LEU A 101 -0.22 0.21 19.58
CA LEU A 101 -0.43 -1.18 19.96
C LEU A 101 -1.83 -1.38 20.55
N GLU A 102 -2.28 -2.64 20.60
CA GLU A 102 -3.62 -2.97 21.14
C GLU A 102 -3.81 -2.53 22.60
N ASN A 103 -2.77 -2.58 23.42
CA ASN A 103 -2.78 -2.12 24.82
C ASN A 103 -2.88 -0.60 24.98
N GLY A 104 -2.83 0.15 23.88
CA GLY A 104 -2.90 1.61 23.85
C GLY A 104 -1.55 2.32 23.87
N ASP A 105 -0.44 1.59 23.97
CA ASP A 105 0.90 2.19 23.85
C ASP A 105 1.07 2.84 22.49
N LYS A 106 1.65 4.04 22.48
CA LYS A 106 1.86 4.85 21.27
C LYS A 106 3.32 5.25 21.15
N LEU A 107 3.88 5.04 19.95
CA LEU A 107 5.17 5.58 19.56
C LEU A 107 4.96 6.54 18.38
N LYS A 108 5.47 7.76 18.52
CA LYS A 108 5.48 8.75 17.43
C LYS A 108 6.91 8.93 16.96
N ILE A 109 7.12 8.88 15.65
CA ILE A 109 8.41 9.01 15.00
C ILE A 109 8.35 10.18 14.05
N SER A 110 9.24 11.14 14.23
CA SER A 110 9.40 12.29 13.33
C SER A 110 10.03 11.86 12.00
N TRP A 111 9.96 12.72 10.98
CA TRP A 111 10.60 12.45 9.70
C TRP A 111 12.11 12.29 9.82
N ASP A 112 12.75 13.04 10.71
CA ASP A 112 14.21 12.94 10.89
C ASP A 112 14.60 11.64 11.61
N GLU A 113 13.85 11.27 12.65
CA GLU A 113 14.03 9.98 13.34
C GLU A 113 13.78 8.80 12.41
N LEU A 114 12.74 8.88 11.56
CA LEU A 114 12.46 7.83 10.58
C LEU A 114 13.61 7.66 9.61
N ARG A 115 14.13 8.76 9.03
CA ARG A 115 15.31 8.71 8.16
C ARG A 115 16.52 8.11 8.87
N LYS A 116 16.84 8.60 10.06
CA LYS A 116 17.97 8.09 10.86
C LYS A 116 17.81 6.59 11.10
N ASN A 117 16.66 6.14 11.56
CA ASN A 117 16.42 4.72 11.86
C ASN A 117 16.50 3.84 10.60
N VAL A 118 15.99 4.31 9.46
CA VAL A 118 16.09 3.60 8.18
C VAL A 118 17.55 3.48 7.74
N PHE A 119 18.36 4.54 7.86
CA PHE A 119 19.76 4.53 7.46
C PHE A 119 20.59 3.61 8.38
N THR A 120 20.33 3.66 9.67
CA THR A 120 20.95 2.76 10.66
C THR A 120 20.66 1.29 10.33
N CYS A 121 19.40 0.96 10.08
CA CYS A 121 18.98 -0.39 9.70
C CYS A 121 19.56 -0.82 8.33
N ALA A 122 19.63 0.09 7.36
CA ALA A 122 20.23 -0.17 6.05
C ALA A 122 21.74 -0.50 6.18
N ASN A 123 22.48 0.25 6.99
CA ASN A 123 23.89 -0.02 7.27
C ASN A 123 24.07 -1.37 7.99
N ALA A 124 23.19 -1.72 8.92
CA ALA A 124 23.20 -3.04 9.56
C ALA A 124 22.97 -4.17 8.55
N MET A 125 22.01 -4.02 7.61
CA MET A 125 21.80 -4.99 6.53
C MET A 125 23.01 -5.11 5.61
N LEU A 126 23.65 -4.00 5.24
CA LEU A 126 24.86 -4.00 4.43
C LEU A 126 26.03 -4.73 5.14
N ASN A 127 26.17 -4.56 6.45
CA ASN A 127 27.16 -5.27 7.26
C ASN A 127 26.91 -6.78 7.28
N GLU A 128 25.66 -7.25 7.23
CA GLU A 128 25.32 -8.67 7.07
C GLU A 128 25.58 -9.18 5.64
N GLY A 129 26.07 -8.33 4.75
CA GLY A 129 26.36 -8.68 3.36
C GLY A 129 25.13 -8.84 2.49
N VAL A 130 24.02 -8.12 2.81
CA VAL A 130 22.84 -8.03 1.95
C VAL A 130 23.20 -7.22 0.70
N LYS A 131 22.80 -7.71 -0.46
CA LYS A 131 23.07 -7.10 -1.77
C LYS A 131 21.76 -6.74 -2.47
N PRO A 132 21.79 -5.83 -3.45
CA PRO A 132 20.64 -5.61 -4.32
C PRO A 132 20.12 -6.92 -4.91
N GLY A 133 18.81 -7.12 -4.85
CA GLY A 133 18.14 -8.36 -5.28
C GLY A 133 18.11 -9.49 -4.25
N ASP A 134 18.83 -9.41 -3.12
CA ASP A 134 18.64 -10.36 -2.01
C ASP A 134 17.27 -10.17 -1.38
N ARG A 135 16.65 -11.29 -0.94
CA ARG A 135 15.34 -11.23 -0.28
C ARG A 135 15.51 -11.13 1.22
N VAL A 136 14.87 -10.13 1.79
CA VAL A 136 14.75 -9.96 3.24
C VAL A 136 13.28 -10.00 3.61
N VAL A 137 12.93 -10.73 4.67
CA VAL A 137 11.54 -10.96 5.02
C VAL A 137 11.24 -10.55 6.45
N ALA A 138 9.96 -10.23 6.70
CA ALA A 138 9.46 -10.02 8.05
C ALA A 138 8.24 -10.91 8.30
N TRP A 139 8.24 -11.61 9.43
CA TRP A 139 7.07 -12.22 10.05
C TRP A 139 6.83 -11.49 11.37
N ALA A 140 6.10 -10.38 11.27
CA ALA A 140 6.15 -9.33 12.27
C ALA A 140 4.83 -8.53 12.37
N PRO A 141 4.56 -7.87 13.51
CA PRO A 141 3.39 -7.01 13.69
C PRO A 141 3.45 -5.75 12.81
N ASN A 142 2.30 -5.08 12.68
CA ASN A 142 2.18 -3.80 11.98
C ASN A 142 2.64 -2.64 12.86
N ASN A 143 3.94 -2.49 13.00
CA ASN A 143 4.56 -1.43 13.81
C ASN A 143 5.66 -0.68 13.03
N SER A 144 6.23 0.33 13.67
CA SER A 144 7.27 1.18 13.08
C SER A 144 8.55 0.43 12.74
N GLN A 145 8.97 -0.57 13.52
CA GLN A 145 10.18 -1.37 13.25
C GLN A 145 10.03 -2.16 11.94
N THR A 146 8.86 -2.76 11.68
CA THR A 146 8.57 -3.45 10.42
C THR A 146 8.62 -2.50 9.22
N VAL A 147 8.12 -1.26 9.38
CA VAL A 147 8.22 -0.22 8.33
C VAL A 147 9.68 0.18 8.11
N ILE A 148 10.44 0.47 9.17
CA ILE A 148 11.86 0.85 9.09
C ILE A 148 12.66 -0.25 8.39
N TYR A 149 12.48 -1.52 8.76
CA TYR A 149 13.14 -2.66 8.13
C TYR A 149 12.84 -2.76 6.63
N THR A 150 11.57 -2.57 6.26
CA THR A 150 11.13 -2.61 4.86
C THR A 150 11.72 -1.46 4.05
N LEU A 151 11.70 -0.23 4.59
CA LEU A 151 12.28 0.94 3.92
C LEU A 151 13.80 0.83 3.81
N ALA A 152 14.48 0.31 4.83
CA ALA A 152 15.91 0.04 4.81
C ALA A 152 16.29 -0.95 3.70
N ALA A 153 15.53 -2.03 3.55
CA ALA A 153 15.75 -2.99 2.47
C ALA A 153 15.55 -2.35 1.08
N LEU A 154 14.49 -1.57 0.89
CA LEU A 154 14.24 -0.84 -0.37
C LEU A 154 15.37 0.16 -0.67
N SER A 155 15.96 0.81 0.35
CA SER A 155 17.02 1.80 0.17
C SER A 155 18.32 1.22 -0.40
N ILE A 156 18.60 -0.05 -0.11
CA ILE A 156 19.79 -0.78 -0.60
C ILE A 156 19.51 -1.67 -1.80
N GLY A 157 18.27 -1.65 -2.32
CA GLY A 157 17.83 -2.45 -3.47
C GLY A 157 17.60 -3.93 -3.14
N ALA A 158 17.43 -4.28 -1.87
CA ALA A 158 16.97 -5.62 -1.49
C ALA A 158 15.47 -5.76 -1.75
N VAL A 159 15.02 -7.00 -1.97
CA VAL A 159 13.63 -7.33 -2.25
C VAL A 159 12.94 -7.75 -0.96
N THR A 160 11.88 -7.05 -0.58
CA THR A 160 11.17 -7.32 0.68
C THR A 160 9.96 -8.24 0.49
N SER A 161 9.60 -8.98 1.53
CA SER A 161 8.31 -9.63 1.63
C SER A 161 7.91 -9.75 3.09
N THR A 162 6.64 -9.51 3.38
CA THR A 162 6.15 -9.46 4.76
C THR A 162 4.97 -10.40 4.97
N ALA A 163 4.86 -10.93 6.17
CA ALA A 163 3.74 -11.73 6.65
C ALA A 163 3.39 -11.31 8.08
N SER A 164 2.10 -11.28 8.38
CA SER A 164 1.60 -10.98 9.72
C SER A 164 1.83 -12.16 10.68
N PRO A 165 2.04 -11.92 11.98
CA PRO A 165 2.30 -12.98 12.96
C PRO A 165 1.10 -13.91 13.21
N ASP A 166 -0.09 -13.55 12.76
CA ASP A 166 -1.28 -14.43 12.76
C ASP A 166 -1.25 -15.51 11.67
N PHE A 167 -0.30 -15.43 10.72
CA PHE A 167 -0.11 -16.50 9.73
C PHE A 167 0.56 -17.71 10.39
N ALA A 168 -0.09 -18.88 10.27
CA ALA A 168 0.48 -20.13 10.74
C ALA A 168 1.83 -20.45 10.07
N PRO A 169 2.77 -21.13 10.73
CA PRO A 169 4.09 -21.45 10.19
C PRO A 169 4.05 -22.09 8.80
N ALA A 170 3.15 -23.03 8.56
CA ALA A 170 2.99 -23.65 7.24
C ALA A 170 2.68 -22.62 6.14
N ALA A 171 1.78 -21.66 6.42
CA ALA A 171 1.43 -20.60 5.47
C ALA A 171 2.60 -19.63 5.20
N VAL A 172 3.44 -19.38 6.20
CA VAL A 172 4.68 -18.59 6.04
C VAL A 172 5.71 -19.35 5.21
N LEU A 173 5.91 -20.62 5.51
CA LEU A 173 6.86 -21.49 4.79
C LEU A 173 6.45 -21.71 3.33
N ASP A 174 5.16 -21.88 3.05
CA ASP A 174 4.63 -21.97 1.67
C ASP A 174 5.00 -20.75 0.81
N ARG A 175 5.24 -19.61 1.44
CA ARG A 175 5.63 -18.35 0.80
C ARG A 175 7.15 -18.21 0.78
N PHE A 176 7.77 -18.17 1.94
CA PHE A 176 9.16 -17.74 2.09
C PHE A 176 10.19 -18.76 1.61
N THR A 177 9.88 -20.07 1.61
CA THR A 177 10.76 -21.09 1.02
C THR A 177 10.97 -20.88 -0.47
N GLN A 178 9.96 -20.38 -1.18
CA GLN A 178 10.03 -20.13 -2.62
C GLN A 178 11.04 -19.03 -2.96
N ILE A 179 11.16 -18.00 -2.10
CA ILE A 179 11.97 -16.81 -2.38
C ILE A 179 13.37 -16.85 -1.73
N LYS A 180 13.65 -17.86 -0.88
CA LYS A 180 14.97 -18.11 -0.27
C LYS A 180 15.54 -16.86 0.40
N PRO A 181 14.93 -16.35 1.48
CA PRO A 181 15.37 -15.12 2.15
C PRO A 181 16.71 -15.30 2.85
N VAL A 182 17.45 -14.18 3.01
CA VAL A 182 18.74 -14.16 3.72
C VAL A 182 18.63 -13.56 5.12
N LEU A 183 17.65 -12.69 5.38
CA LEU A 183 17.36 -12.13 6.70
C LEU A 183 15.88 -12.29 7.03
N LEU A 184 15.58 -12.49 8.31
CA LEU A 184 14.23 -12.52 8.86
C LEU A 184 14.14 -11.56 10.06
N LEU A 185 13.19 -10.60 9.99
CA LEU A 185 12.73 -9.84 11.13
C LEU A 185 11.49 -10.53 11.73
N SER A 186 11.46 -10.66 13.07
CA SER A 186 10.30 -11.25 13.75
C SER A 186 10.07 -10.63 15.13
N SER A 187 8.90 -10.94 15.71
CA SER A 187 8.55 -10.59 17.09
C SER A 187 8.38 -11.87 17.93
N PRO A 188 8.77 -11.83 19.21
CA PRO A 188 8.58 -12.97 20.13
C PRO A 188 7.11 -13.21 20.45
N SER A 189 6.30 -12.18 20.36
CA SER A 189 4.87 -12.21 20.65
C SER A 189 4.17 -11.03 19.97
N TYR A 190 2.83 -11.09 19.92
CA TYR A 190 1.98 -9.96 19.56
C TYR A 190 0.72 -9.95 20.42
N GLN A 191 0.02 -8.81 20.43
CA GLN A 191 -1.22 -8.64 21.17
C GLN A 191 -2.42 -8.81 20.25
N TYR A 192 -3.41 -9.59 20.65
CA TYR A 192 -4.64 -9.70 19.88
C TYR A 192 -5.83 -10.07 20.77
N ASN A 193 -6.87 -9.27 20.71
CA ASN A 193 -8.12 -9.44 21.44
C ASN A 193 -7.92 -9.59 22.97
N GLY A 194 -7.07 -8.72 23.53
CA GLY A 194 -6.72 -8.66 24.96
C GLY A 194 -5.77 -9.76 25.43
N LYS A 195 -5.16 -10.51 24.51
CA LYS A 195 -4.25 -11.60 24.84
C LYS A 195 -2.88 -11.40 24.22
N THR A 196 -1.85 -11.77 24.96
CA THR A 196 -0.50 -11.91 24.40
C THR A 196 -0.37 -13.29 23.76
N ILE A 197 -0.04 -13.33 22.48
CA ILE A 197 0.15 -14.56 21.71
C ILE A 197 1.66 -14.79 21.59
N ASP A 198 2.14 -15.92 22.14
CA ASP A 198 3.54 -16.34 22.03
C ASP A 198 3.84 -16.85 20.62
N CYS A 199 4.88 -16.30 19.99
CA CYS A 199 5.33 -16.65 18.64
C CYS A 199 6.58 -17.53 18.62
N LEU A 200 7.26 -17.75 19.73
CA LEU A 200 8.62 -18.37 19.75
C LEU A 200 8.62 -19.79 19.18
N LYS A 201 7.62 -20.61 19.51
CA LYS A 201 7.52 -21.96 18.95
C LYS A 201 7.34 -21.92 17.44
N SER A 202 6.44 -21.09 16.93
CA SER A 202 6.16 -20.91 15.52
C SER A 202 7.38 -20.30 14.78
N LEU A 203 8.07 -19.35 15.40
CA LEU A 203 9.30 -18.79 14.87
C LEU A 203 10.38 -19.85 14.69
N ASN A 204 10.59 -20.72 15.68
CA ASN A 204 11.55 -21.81 15.57
C ASN A 204 11.22 -22.75 14.40
N GLU A 205 9.95 -23.06 14.18
CA GLU A 205 9.51 -23.88 13.05
C GLU A 205 9.77 -23.19 11.72
N ILE A 206 9.46 -21.90 11.60
CA ILE A 206 9.72 -21.09 10.40
C ILE A 206 11.22 -21.04 10.11
N VAL A 207 12.05 -20.73 11.09
CA VAL A 207 13.50 -20.61 10.93
C VAL A 207 14.12 -21.94 10.48
N ASN A 208 13.70 -23.06 11.07
CA ASN A 208 14.16 -24.39 10.68
C ASN A 208 13.79 -24.75 9.23
N GLY A 209 12.67 -24.22 8.73
CA GLY A 209 12.23 -24.39 7.34
C GLY A 209 12.88 -23.45 6.33
N LEU A 210 13.71 -22.48 6.77
CA LEU A 210 14.34 -21.47 5.92
C LEU A 210 15.88 -21.56 5.99
N PRO A 211 16.51 -22.58 5.38
CA PRO A 211 17.94 -22.83 5.53
C PRO A 211 18.86 -21.77 4.88
N THR A 212 18.27 -20.82 4.14
CA THR A 212 19.03 -19.73 3.49
C THR A 212 19.22 -18.51 4.39
N LEU A 213 18.57 -18.47 5.56
CA LEU A 213 18.71 -17.38 6.51
C LEU A 213 20.15 -17.34 7.07
N LYS A 214 20.77 -16.17 6.95
CA LYS A 214 22.07 -15.86 7.56
C LYS A 214 21.86 -15.35 8.98
N LYS A 215 20.80 -14.57 9.21
CA LYS A 215 20.49 -13.99 10.52
C LYS A 215 18.97 -13.86 10.72
N VAL A 216 18.54 -14.01 11.96
CA VAL A 216 17.19 -13.73 12.45
C VAL A 216 17.30 -12.60 13.47
N ILE A 217 16.56 -11.53 13.25
CA ILE A 217 16.49 -10.35 14.11
C ILE A 217 15.17 -10.40 14.88
N LEU A 218 15.26 -10.26 16.20
CA LEU A 218 14.10 -10.33 17.09
C LEU A 218 13.82 -8.96 17.71
N MET A 219 12.58 -8.50 17.60
CA MET A 219 12.11 -7.29 18.29
C MET A 219 12.04 -7.53 19.80
N ASP A 220 12.17 -6.47 20.59
CA ASP A 220 11.78 -6.31 21.99
C ASP A 220 12.53 -7.17 23.03
N ILE A 221 13.05 -8.34 22.69
CA ILE A 221 13.76 -9.20 23.63
C ILE A 221 15.09 -9.71 23.07
N SER A 222 15.98 -10.08 23.99
CA SER A 222 17.23 -10.76 23.67
C SER A 222 17.11 -12.25 23.98
N LEU A 223 17.49 -13.10 23.03
CA LEU A 223 17.60 -14.54 23.18
C LEU A 223 18.93 -15.00 22.60
N ASP A 224 19.64 -15.90 23.26
CA ASP A 224 20.98 -16.37 22.84
C ASP A 224 21.01 -16.88 21.38
N LYS A 225 19.87 -17.36 20.89
CA LYS A 225 19.76 -17.92 19.54
C LYS A 225 19.54 -16.88 18.43
N TYR A 226 19.00 -15.72 18.75
CA TYR A 226 18.57 -14.71 17.80
C TYR A 226 19.14 -13.33 18.16
N GLU A 227 19.46 -12.53 17.15
CA GLU A 227 19.95 -11.17 17.34
C GLU A 227 18.81 -10.25 17.83
N ASN A 228 19.09 -9.45 18.85
CA ASN A 228 18.13 -8.43 19.29
C ASN A 228 18.18 -7.20 18.35
N TRP A 229 17.03 -6.62 18.04
CA TRP A 229 16.91 -5.46 17.15
C TRP A 229 17.84 -4.30 17.57
N ASP A 230 17.77 -3.88 18.82
CA ASP A 230 18.53 -2.71 19.30
C ASP A 230 20.03 -2.98 19.24
N SER A 231 20.49 -4.14 19.71
CA SER A 231 21.91 -4.55 19.64
C SER A 231 22.40 -4.68 18.20
N TRP A 232 21.52 -5.07 17.27
CA TRP A 232 21.87 -5.23 15.87
C TRP A 232 22.06 -3.91 15.14
N ILE A 233 21.24 -2.89 15.45
CA ILE A 233 21.34 -1.57 14.80
C ILE A 233 22.28 -0.61 15.51
N ASP A 234 22.48 -0.74 16.83
CA ASP A 234 23.26 0.19 17.68
C ASP A 234 24.66 0.56 17.13
N PRO A 235 25.47 -0.38 16.59
CA PRO A 235 26.79 -0.05 16.05
C PRO A 235 26.77 0.91 14.85
N PHE A 236 25.60 1.15 14.23
CA PHE A 236 25.46 1.90 12.97
C PHE A 236 24.75 3.24 13.12
N GLN A 237 24.40 3.66 14.36
CA GLN A 237 23.57 4.84 14.62
C GLN A 237 24.13 6.16 14.06
N ASP A 238 25.45 6.31 14.04
CA ASP A 238 26.12 7.54 13.59
C ASP A 238 26.79 7.39 12.22
N MET A 239 26.53 6.28 11.52
CA MET A 239 27.07 6.07 10.18
C MET A 239 26.26 6.84 9.12
N SER A 240 26.99 7.50 8.23
CA SER A 240 26.38 8.11 7.04
C SER A 240 25.80 7.03 6.12
N PHE A 241 24.76 7.41 5.37
CA PHE A 241 24.13 6.56 4.36
C PHE A 241 23.94 7.35 3.07
N GLU A 242 24.23 6.73 1.94
CA GLU A 242 24.05 7.29 0.62
C GLU A 242 23.11 6.38 -0.20
N TYR A 243 22.07 6.96 -0.80
CA TYR A 243 21.15 6.23 -1.66
C TYR A 243 21.80 5.80 -2.97
N LYS A 244 21.73 4.50 -3.26
CA LYS A 244 22.07 3.97 -4.60
C LYS A 244 20.84 4.03 -5.49
N LYS A 245 21.00 4.52 -6.70
CA LYS A 245 19.94 4.51 -7.71
C LYS A 245 19.84 3.16 -8.39
N PHE A 246 18.62 2.75 -8.71
CA PHE A 246 18.30 1.50 -9.39
C PHE A 246 17.45 1.79 -10.62
N SER A 247 17.45 0.89 -11.59
CA SER A 247 16.58 1.00 -12.78
C SER A 247 15.10 1.00 -12.39
N PHE A 248 14.25 1.55 -13.23
CA PHE A 248 12.81 1.56 -13.02
C PHE A 248 12.21 0.16 -12.81
N ASP A 249 12.73 -0.83 -13.51
CA ASP A 249 12.30 -2.23 -13.41
C ASP A 249 12.97 -3.01 -12.28
N HIS A 250 13.75 -2.35 -11.38
CA HIS A 250 14.35 -3.05 -10.25
C HIS A 250 13.26 -3.63 -9.33
N PRO A 251 13.33 -4.95 -8.96
CA PRO A 251 12.36 -5.55 -8.06
C PRO A 251 12.47 -4.96 -6.66
N GLY A 252 11.34 -4.59 -6.06
CA GLY A 252 11.29 -4.02 -4.72
C GLY A 252 10.67 -4.94 -3.68
N PHE A 253 9.62 -5.64 -4.05
CA PHE A 253 8.95 -6.55 -3.11
C PHE A 253 8.21 -7.67 -3.82
N ILE A 254 7.96 -8.74 -3.06
CA ILE A 254 7.18 -9.89 -3.50
C ILE A 254 5.93 -9.97 -2.65
N LEU A 255 4.77 -9.93 -3.30
CA LEU A 255 3.48 -10.18 -2.70
C LEU A 255 2.96 -11.56 -3.12
N PHE A 256 2.08 -12.12 -2.31
CA PHE A 256 1.52 -13.42 -2.55
C PHE A 256 0.02 -13.37 -2.76
N SER A 257 -0.46 -14.03 -3.80
CA SER A 257 -1.88 -14.26 -4.02
C SER A 257 -2.20 -15.76 -4.00
N SER A 258 -3.47 -16.09 -3.76
CA SER A 258 -3.94 -17.48 -3.82
C SER A 258 -3.76 -18.01 -5.24
N GLY A 259 -2.96 -19.08 -5.38
CA GLY A 259 -2.78 -19.78 -6.66
C GLY A 259 -3.89 -20.79 -6.92
N THR A 260 -4.25 -21.00 -8.18
CA THR A 260 -5.17 -22.06 -8.61
C THR A 260 -4.56 -23.45 -8.45
N THR A 261 -3.23 -23.56 -8.29
CA THR A 261 -2.46 -24.81 -8.23
C THR A 261 -2.00 -25.22 -6.81
N GLY A 262 -2.51 -24.57 -5.76
CA GLY A 262 -2.25 -24.91 -4.36
C GLY A 262 -1.17 -24.09 -3.66
N LYS A 263 -0.03 -23.74 -4.32
CA LYS A 263 0.96 -22.82 -3.72
C LYS A 263 0.65 -21.36 -4.08
N PRO A 264 0.90 -20.41 -3.17
CA PRO A 264 0.75 -18.99 -3.46
C PRO A 264 1.65 -18.54 -4.63
N LYS A 265 1.08 -17.73 -5.54
CA LYS A 265 1.87 -17.08 -6.60
C LYS A 265 2.80 -16.04 -5.96
N CYS A 266 4.07 -16.05 -6.32
CA CYS A 266 5.09 -15.09 -5.84
C CYS A 266 5.19 -13.93 -6.84
N ILE A 267 4.34 -12.93 -6.70
CA ILE A 267 4.25 -11.80 -7.63
C ILE A 267 5.39 -10.82 -7.34
N VAL A 268 6.27 -10.62 -8.31
CA VAL A 268 7.41 -9.71 -8.20
C VAL A 268 7.01 -8.32 -8.67
N HIS A 269 7.07 -7.35 -7.76
CA HIS A 269 6.72 -5.97 -8.05
C HIS A 269 7.96 -5.10 -8.29
N ARG A 270 7.92 -4.32 -9.38
CA ARG A 270 8.90 -3.25 -9.64
C ARG A 270 8.64 -2.08 -8.71
N ALA A 271 9.61 -1.74 -7.86
CA ALA A 271 9.41 -0.73 -6.81
C ALA A 271 9.06 0.65 -7.38
N ALA A 272 9.76 1.10 -8.42
CA ALA A 272 9.54 2.41 -9.03
C ALA A 272 8.20 2.48 -9.78
N GLY A 273 7.79 1.39 -10.43
CA GLY A 273 6.48 1.31 -11.10
C GLY A 273 5.33 1.42 -10.11
N VAL A 274 5.44 0.75 -8.95
CA VAL A 274 4.46 0.87 -7.87
C VAL A 274 4.50 2.27 -7.26
N LEU A 275 5.67 2.85 -7.02
CA LEU A 275 5.79 4.22 -6.53
C LEU A 275 5.03 5.19 -7.44
N LEU A 276 5.29 5.18 -8.74
CA LEU A 276 4.64 6.07 -9.69
C LEU A 276 3.12 5.87 -9.74
N LYS A 277 2.68 4.60 -9.79
CA LYS A 277 1.25 4.27 -9.82
C LYS A 277 0.53 4.73 -8.55
N LEU A 278 1.09 4.45 -7.38
CA LEU A 278 0.49 4.84 -6.10
C LEU A 278 0.52 6.36 -5.89
N ARG A 279 1.60 7.04 -6.33
CA ARG A 279 1.64 8.51 -6.29
C ARG A 279 0.56 9.13 -7.18
N ALA A 280 0.33 8.58 -8.37
CA ALA A 280 -0.75 9.02 -9.25
C ALA A 280 -2.15 8.78 -8.63
N GLU A 281 -2.37 7.63 -7.96
CA GLU A 281 -3.60 7.37 -7.21
C GLU A 281 -3.80 8.36 -6.06
N GLN A 282 -2.77 8.54 -5.22
CA GLN A 282 -2.80 9.46 -4.09
C GLN A 282 -3.14 10.87 -4.53
N LEU A 283 -2.54 11.32 -5.64
CA LEU A 283 -2.72 12.65 -6.17
C LEU A 283 -4.08 12.83 -6.87
N PHE A 284 -4.44 11.93 -7.79
CA PHE A 284 -5.59 12.14 -8.67
C PHE A 284 -6.88 11.47 -8.19
N SER A 285 -6.78 10.37 -7.43
CA SER A 285 -7.97 9.66 -6.95
C SER A 285 -8.33 9.99 -5.52
N PHE A 286 -7.35 10.31 -4.68
CA PHE A 286 -7.60 10.58 -3.26
C PHE A 286 -7.27 12.00 -2.83
N ASP A 287 -6.63 12.80 -3.69
CA ASP A 287 -6.19 14.17 -3.41
C ASP A 287 -5.44 14.26 -2.07
N ILE A 288 -4.48 13.34 -1.87
CA ILE A 288 -3.65 13.24 -0.67
C ILE A 288 -2.42 14.13 -0.83
N ASP A 289 -2.19 14.98 0.15
CA ASP A 289 -1.05 15.88 0.23
C ASP A 289 -0.33 15.82 1.59
N GLU A 290 0.68 16.67 1.77
CA GLU A 290 1.54 16.72 2.97
C GLU A 290 0.77 17.07 4.26
N SER A 291 -0.43 17.65 4.19
CA SER A 291 -1.27 17.98 5.34
C SER A 291 -2.10 16.79 5.84
N ASP A 292 -2.12 15.69 5.09
CA ASP A 292 -2.96 14.55 5.42
C ASP A 292 -2.32 13.61 6.45
N LYS A 293 -3.16 13.01 7.26
CA LYS A 293 -2.83 11.91 8.16
C LYS A 293 -3.70 10.71 7.81
N VAL A 294 -3.07 9.63 7.36
CA VAL A 294 -3.75 8.46 6.81
C VAL A 294 -3.70 7.30 7.78
N PHE A 295 -4.84 6.81 8.18
CA PHE A 295 -5.00 5.55 8.89
C PHE A 295 -5.72 4.54 8.00
N PHE A 296 -5.06 3.46 7.63
CA PHE A 296 -5.68 2.34 6.95
C PHE A 296 -5.49 1.08 7.78
N PHE A 297 -6.60 0.50 8.29
CA PHE A 297 -6.51 -0.73 9.07
C PHE A 297 -6.12 -1.90 8.18
N THR A 298 -4.93 -2.42 8.40
CA THR A 298 -4.35 -3.55 7.67
C THR A 298 -3.26 -4.21 8.50
N THR A 299 -2.80 -5.38 8.11
CA THR A 299 -1.61 -6.03 8.64
C THR A 299 -0.54 -6.13 7.56
N CYS A 300 0.72 -6.34 7.94
CA CYS A 300 1.82 -6.43 6.99
C CYS A 300 1.76 -7.65 6.04
N GLY A 301 0.81 -8.56 6.25
CA GLY A 301 0.53 -9.68 5.33
C GLY A 301 -0.37 -9.33 4.14
N TRP A 302 -0.90 -8.11 4.05
CA TRP A 302 -1.83 -7.68 3.01
C TRP A 302 -1.24 -6.56 2.15
N MET A 303 -1.61 -6.51 0.87
CA MET A 303 -1.16 -5.50 -0.08
C MET A 303 -1.45 -4.06 0.38
N MET A 304 -2.57 -3.83 1.07
CA MET A 304 -2.91 -2.50 1.57
C MET A 304 -1.91 -1.93 2.58
N TRP A 305 -1.08 -2.79 3.20
CA TRP A 305 0.03 -2.33 4.01
C TRP A 305 1.12 -1.66 3.17
N ASN A 306 1.45 -2.23 2.01
CA ASN A 306 2.37 -1.60 1.06
C ASN A 306 1.80 -0.27 0.57
N TRP A 307 0.51 -0.22 0.23
CA TRP A 307 -0.18 1.02 -0.14
C TRP A 307 -0.05 2.09 0.95
N LEU A 308 -0.27 1.72 2.23
CA LEU A 308 -0.16 2.64 3.37
C LEU A 308 1.27 3.17 3.54
N ILE A 309 2.31 2.33 3.43
CA ILE A 309 3.70 2.79 3.54
C ILE A 309 4.04 3.79 2.42
N PHE A 310 3.55 3.55 1.21
CA PHE A 310 3.81 4.43 0.08
C PHE A 310 3.11 5.80 0.20
N ILE A 311 2.19 5.98 1.15
CA ILE A 311 1.65 7.31 1.51
C ILE A 311 2.77 8.28 1.96
N LEU A 312 3.82 7.78 2.59
CA LEU A 312 4.97 8.61 2.97
C LEU A 312 5.56 9.39 1.78
N GLY A 313 5.47 8.86 0.56
CA GLY A 313 5.86 9.56 -0.66
C GLY A 313 5.00 10.79 -1.00
N SER A 314 3.84 10.97 -0.38
CA SER A 314 3.05 12.22 -0.43
C SER A 314 3.48 13.23 0.62
N SER A 315 4.50 12.93 1.43
CA SER A 315 4.84 13.66 2.63
C SER A 315 3.73 13.68 3.71
N ALA A 316 2.67 12.90 3.51
CA ALA A 316 1.61 12.70 4.50
C ALA A 316 2.07 11.74 5.60
N SER A 317 1.55 11.92 6.81
CA SER A 317 1.83 11.03 7.93
C SER A 317 0.92 9.80 7.91
N ILE A 318 1.41 8.69 8.49
CA ILE A 318 0.64 7.45 8.59
C ILE A 318 0.42 7.03 10.04
N VAL A 319 -0.73 6.39 10.27
CA VAL A 319 -1.05 5.74 11.55
C VAL A 319 -1.04 4.23 11.34
N LEU A 320 -0.25 3.54 12.13
CA LEU A 320 -0.17 2.08 12.20
C LEU A 320 -0.92 1.62 13.44
N TYR A 321 -1.66 0.54 13.32
CA TYR A 321 -2.31 -0.11 14.47
C TYR A 321 -2.06 -1.62 14.41
N ASP A 322 -1.46 -2.15 15.47
CA ASP A 322 -1.29 -3.59 15.68
C ASP A 322 -2.23 -4.05 16.79
N GLY A 323 -3.25 -4.82 16.42
CA GLY A 323 -4.26 -5.32 17.33
C GLY A 323 -5.58 -5.68 16.65
N SER A 324 -6.52 -6.16 17.45
CA SER A 324 -7.87 -6.48 17.00
C SER A 324 -8.68 -5.21 16.66
N PRO A 325 -9.37 -5.17 15.50
CA PRO A 325 -10.20 -4.02 15.13
C PRO A 325 -11.43 -3.84 16.02
N THR A 326 -11.73 -4.85 16.87
CA THR A 326 -12.93 -4.89 17.70
C THR A 326 -12.63 -4.99 19.19
N TYR A 327 -11.39 -4.79 19.60
CA TYR A 327 -10.98 -4.79 21.01
C TYR A 327 -10.40 -3.43 21.42
N PRO A 328 -10.75 -2.89 22.58
CA PRO A 328 -11.65 -3.42 23.61
C PRO A 328 -13.14 -3.25 23.28
N ASN A 329 -13.46 -2.62 22.16
CA ASN A 329 -14.83 -2.38 21.73
C ASN A 329 -14.96 -2.37 20.20
N LEU A 330 -16.17 -2.52 19.70
CA LEU A 330 -16.47 -2.67 18.28
C LEU A 330 -16.05 -1.49 17.41
N HIS A 331 -15.96 -0.28 17.97
CA HIS A 331 -15.66 0.96 17.25
C HIS A 331 -14.22 1.43 17.45
N ARG A 332 -13.31 0.53 17.85
CA ARG A 332 -11.90 0.86 18.14
C ARG A 332 -11.20 1.61 17.00
N LEU A 333 -11.45 1.23 15.74
CA LEU A 333 -10.82 1.92 14.61
C LEU A 333 -11.35 3.35 14.42
N LEU A 334 -12.62 3.60 14.77
CA LEU A 334 -13.18 4.95 14.75
C LEU A 334 -12.57 5.82 15.87
N GLU A 335 -12.34 5.24 17.06
CA GLU A 335 -11.65 5.94 18.16
C GLU A 335 -10.24 6.35 17.77
N ILE A 336 -9.46 5.45 17.19
CA ILE A 336 -8.10 5.75 16.71
C ILE A 336 -8.13 6.89 15.68
N ALA A 337 -9.05 6.85 14.73
CA ALA A 337 -9.18 7.88 13.71
C ALA A 337 -9.51 9.26 14.29
N GLU A 338 -10.40 9.31 15.30
CA GLU A 338 -10.74 10.55 16.01
C GLU A 338 -9.58 11.06 16.87
N ASP A 339 -9.01 10.20 17.73
CA ASP A 339 -7.92 10.53 18.66
C ASP A 339 -6.69 11.06 17.95
N GLU A 340 -6.35 10.46 16.81
CA GLU A 340 -5.20 10.87 16.00
C GLU A 340 -5.53 11.98 15.00
N ASN A 341 -6.77 12.48 14.98
CA ASN A 341 -7.22 13.50 14.02
C ASN A 341 -6.91 13.11 12.57
N CYS A 342 -7.21 11.87 12.20
CA CYS A 342 -6.97 11.38 10.85
C CYS A 342 -7.81 12.14 9.82
N THR A 343 -7.20 12.41 8.66
CA THR A 343 -7.90 13.02 7.53
C THR A 343 -8.44 11.99 6.56
N ARG A 344 -7.84 10.79 6.55
CA ARG A 344 -8.22 9.65 5.72
C ARG A 344 -8.31 8.40 6.58
N LEU A 345 -9.41 7.66 6.48
CA LEU A 345 -9.64 6.42 7.23
C LEU A 345 -9.95 5.27 6.26
N GLY A 346 -9.15 4.21 6.30
CA GLY A 346 -9.35 3.00 5.52
C GLY A 346 -9.91 1.86 6.36
N LEU A 347 -11.03 1.29 5.91
CA LEU A 347 -11.76 0.21 6.59
C LEU A 347 -12.13 -0.89 5.59
N SER A 348 -12.22 -2.12 6.05
CA SER A 348 -12.84 -3.17 5.22
C SER A 348 -14.37 -3.01 5.16
N ALA A 349 -14.97 -3.39 4.03
CA ALA A 349 -16.43 -3.43 3.91
C ALA A 349 -17.08 -4.35 4.97
N LYS A 350 -16.37 -5.42 5.37
CA LYS A 350 -16.82 -6.30 6.47
C LYS A 350 -16.89 -5.58 7.82
N TYR A 351 -15.93 -4.71 8.11
CA TYR A 351 -15.93 -3.94 9.35
C TYR A 351 -17.07 -2.92 9.36
N ILE A 352 -17.32 -2.24 8.25
CA ILE A 352 -18.48 -1.34 8.10
C ILE A 352 -19.79 -2.09 8.30
N ASP A 353 -19.92 -3.30 7.73
CA ASP A 353 -21.12 -4.14 7.93
C ASP A 353 -21.28 -4.61 9.38
N LEU A 354 -20.17 -4.90 10.07
CA LEU A 354 -20.16 -5.23 11.48
C LEU A 354 -20.64 -4.06 12.36
N LEU A 355 -20.15 -2.85 12.09
CA LEU A 355 -20.64 -1.63 12.75
C LEU A 355 -22.14 -1.41 12.49
N ARG A 356 -22.57 -1.59 11.23
CA ARG A 356 -23.99 -1.45 10.86
C ARG A 356 -24.89 -2.41 11.63
N LYS A 357 -24.48 -3.67 11.80
CA LYS A 357 -25.22 -4.70 12.54
C LYS A 357 -25.31 -4.43 14.05
N SER A 358 -24.47 -3.59 14.59
CA SER A 358 -24.56 -3.17 16.00
C SER A 358 -25.69 -2.18 16.27
N GLU A 359 -26.32 -1.65 15.20
CA GLU A 359 -27.39 -0.64 15.25
C GLU A 359 -27.01 0.65 16.02
N ALA A 360 -25.72 0.86 16.28
CA ALA A 360 -25.23 2.02 16.99
C ALA A 360 -25.19 3.25 16.09
N ASN A 361 -25.50 4.42 16.65
CA ASN A 361 -25.26 5.71 16.04
C ASN A 361 -23.93 6.27 16.57
N TYR A 362 -23.01 6.56 15.65
CA TYR A 362 -21.68 7.05 15.97
C TYR A 362 -21.54 8.56 15.79
N THR A 363 -22.53 9.24 15.18
CA THR A 363 -22.51 10.71 14.99
C THR A 363 -22.50 11.48 16.30
N ASP A 364 -23.09 10.92 17.37
CA ASP A 364 -23.11 11.54 18.69
C ASP A 364 -21.83 11.27 19.47
N LYS A 365 -21.07 10.23 19.09
CA LYS A 365 -19.85 9.81 19.76
C LYS A 365 -18.60 10.45 19.17
N PHE A 366 -18.54 10.60 17.85
CA PHE A 366 -17.36 11.09 17.12
C PHE A 366 -17.72 12.35 16.33
N GLN A 367 -16.82 13.31 16.33
CA GLN A 367 -16.99 14.57 15.57
C GLN A 367 -16.30 14.48 14.19
N PHE A 368 -15.18 13.78 14.10
CA PHE A 368 -14.38 13.64 12.89
C PHE A 368 -14.11 14.97 12.17
N ASN A 369 -13.70 15.99 12.92
CA ASN A 369 -13.56 17.37 12.40
C ASN A 369 -12.62 17.47 11.21
N ASN A 370 -11.58 16.64 11.16
CA ASN A 370 -10.56 16.64 10.10
C ASN A 370 -10.76 15.54 9.05
N LEU A 371 -11.68 14.59 9.28
CA LEU A 371 -11.86 13.45 8.39
C LEU A 371 -12.53 13.87 7.09
N LYS A 372 -11.81 13.72 5.98
CA LYS A 372 -12.22 14.09 4.61
C LYS A 372 -12.72 12.89 3.80
N THR A 373 -12.14 11.69 4.03
CA THR A 373 -12.45 10.50 3.25
C THR A 373 -12.48 9.25 4.12
N ILE A 374 -13.50 8.40 3.94
CA ILE A 374 -13.48 6.99 4.36
C ILE A 374 -13.26 6.14 3.11
N MET A 375 -12.21 5.30 3.13
CA MET A 375 -11.89 4.35 2.06
C MET A 375 -12.36 2.96 2.46
N SER A 376 -12.93 2.20 1.52
CA SER A 376 -13.41 0.84 1.78
C SER A 376 -13.01 -0.13 0.67
N THR A 377 -12.41 -1.26 1.06
CA THR A 377 -11.99 -2.33 0.15
C THR A 377 -11.98 -3.70 0.84
N GLY A 378 -11.42 -4.71 0.17
CA GLY A 378 -11.34 -6.11 0.64
C GLY A 378 -12.57 -6.94 0.30
N SER A 379 -13.70 -6.32 0.03
CA SER A 379 -14.93 -6.87 -0.55
C SER A 379 -15.83 -5.73 -1.01
N VAL A 380 -16.87 -6.05 -1.76
CA VAL A 380 -17.85 -5.06 -2.22
C VAL A 380 -18.57 -4.42 -1.02
N LEU A 381 -18.59 -3.09 -0.96
CA LEU A 381 -19.39 -2.36 0.01
C LEU A 381 -20.86 -2.36 -0.46
N SER A 382 -21.76 -2.88 0.39
CA SER A 382 -23.18 -2.98 0.04
C SER A 382 -23.84 -1.59 0.01
N PRO A 383 -24.95 -1.42 -0.73
CA PRO A 383 -25.74 -0.19 -0.69
C PRO A 383 -26.20 0.21 0.72
N ASP A 384 -26.48 -0.78 1.59
CA ASP A 384 -26.79 -0.53 3.01
C ASP A 384 -25.57 -0.03 3.79
N GLY A 385 -24.36 -0.52 3.48
CA GLY A 385 -23.11 -0.01 4.04
C GLY A 385 -22.87 1.46 3.69
N PHE A 386 -23.14 1.85 2.43
CA PHE A 386 -23.07 3.26 2.03
C PHE A 386 -24.04 4.12 2.85
N ARG A 387 -25.32 3.74 2.91
CA ARG A 387 -26.34 4.47 3.69
C ARG A 387 -25.96 4.58 5.17
N PHE A 388 -25.48 3.49 5.75
CA PHE A 388 -25.05 3.46 7.14
C PHE A 388 -23.94 4.48 7.43
N VAL A 389 -22.91 4.56 6.59
CA VAL A 389 -21.82 5.53 6.80
C VAL A 389 -22.36 6.96 6.84
N TYR A 390 -23.22 7.34 5.89
CA TYR A 390 -23.78 8.69 5.81
C TYR A 390 -24.79 9.01 6.92
N GLN A 391 -25.51 8.02 7.42
CA GLN A 391 -26.52 8.21 8.45
C GLN A 391 -25.96 8.10 9.87
N ASN A 392 -24.97 7.23 10.09
CA ASN A 392 -24.56 6.83 11.43
C ASN A 392 -23.09 7.12 11.75
N ILE A 393 -22.25 7.49 10.77
CA ILE A 393 -20.83 7.82 11.01
C ILE A 393 -20.58 9.30 10.71
N LYS A 394 -20.74 9.73 9.43
CA LYS A 394 -20.53 11.12 9.02
C LYS A 394 -21.26 11.40 7.72
N SER A 395 -22.12 12.43 7.72
CA SER A 395 -22.95 12.77 6.57
C SER A 395 -22.20 13.55 5.49
N ASP A 396 -21.20 14.35 5.87
CA ASP A 396 -20.38 15.13 4.94
C ASP A 396 -18.99 14.52 4.83
N ILE A 397 -18.87 13.50 3.99
CA ILE A 397 -17.60 12.78 3.77
C ILE A 397 -17.59 12.12 2.39
N GLN A 398 -16.41 12.10 1.76
CA GLN A 398 -16.20 11.25 0.60
C GLN A 398 -16.07 9.79 1.04
N LEU A 399 -17.04 8.93 0.69
CA LEU A 399 -16.95 7.48 0.92
C LEU A 399 -16.42 6.80 -0.34
N ALA A 400 -15.13 6.55 -0.36
CA ALA A 400 -14.40 5.94 -1.47
C ALA A 400 -14.46 4.42 -1.39
N SER A 401 -15.38 3.79 -2.11
CA SER A 401 -15.26 2.34 -2.39
C SER A 401 -14.15 2.12 -3.41
N ILE A 402 -13.34 1.07 -3.22
CA ILE A 402 -12.12 0.83 -3.99
C ILE A 402 -12.11 -0.61 -4.49
N SER A 403 -11.72 -0.82 -5.74
CA SER A 403 -11.41 -2.12 -6.31
C SER A 403 -10.03 -2.11 -6.93
N GLY A 404 -9.22 -3.08 -6.54
CA GLY A 404 -7.85 -3.26 -7.00
C GLY A 404 -7.36 -4.65 -6.64
N GLY A 405 -6.05 -4.86 -6.69
CA GLY A 405 -5.53 -6.19 -6.42
C GLY A 405 -4.06 -6.23 -6.06
N THR A 406 -3.68 -7.38 -5.51
CA THR A 406 -2.29 -7.70 -5.20
C THR A 406 -1.42 -7.68 -6.46
N ASP A 407 -1.99 -8.09 -7.59
CA ASP A 407 -1.29 -8.18 -8.88
C ASP A 407 -0.78 -6.85 -9.37
N ILE A 408 -1.48 -5.75 -9.09
CA ILE A 408 -1.10 -4.41 -9.52
C ILE A 408 -0.55 -3.54 -8.38
N CYS A 409 -0.65 -4.01 -7.15
CA CYS A 409 -0.33 -3.27 -5.93
C CYS A 409 -0.98 -1.87 -5.94
N GLY A 410 -2.30 -1.81 -6.16
CA GLY A 410 -3.04 -0.54 -6.27
C GLY A 410 -4.48 -0.73 -6.73
N CYS A 411 -5.11 0.35 -7.16
CA CYS A 411 -6.51 0.38 -7.57
C CYS A 411 -6.65 0.36 -9.10
N PHE A 412 -7.65 -0.38 -9.58
CA PHE A 412 -8.18 -0.26 -10.94
C PHE A 412 -9.23 0.86 -11.02
N ILE A 413 -10.17 0.83 -10.06
CA ILE A 413 -11.26 1.78 -9.91
C ILE A 413 -11.30 2.27 -8.46
N ALA A 414 -11.48 3.56 -8.26
CA ALA A 414 -11.36 4.18 -6.95
C ALA A 414 -12.20 5.46 -6.83
N ALA A 415 -11.84 6.30 -5.88
CA ALA A 415 -12.41 7.62 -5.71
C ALA A 415 -12.09 8.54 -6.89
N VAL A 416 -12.97 9.50 -7.11
CA VAL A 416 -12.76 10.65 -7.99
C VAL A 416 -13.19 11.90 -7.23
N PRO A 417 -12.25 12.77 -6.81
CA PRO A 417 -12.55 13.88 -5.88
C PRO A 417 -13.59 14.89 -6.38
N ILE A 418 -13.83 14.93 -7.68
CA ILE A 418 -14.74 15.89 -8.33
C ILE A 418 -16.11 15.31 -8.70
N LEU A 419 -16.35 14.02 -8.43
CA LEU A 419 -17.61 13.36 -8.79
C LEU A 419 -18.48 13.08 -7.56
N PRO A 420 -19.82 13.04 -7.73
CA PRO A 420 -20.75 12.63 -6.68
C PRO A 420 -20.59 11.13 -6.35
N ILE A 421 -21.11 10.74 -5.19
CA ILE A 421 -21.16 9.35 -4.72
C ILE A 421 -22.60 8.85 -4.79
N PHE A 422 -22.77 7.69 -5.41
CA PHE A 422 -24.03 6.95 -5.48
C PHE A 422 -23.94 5.65 -4.67
N SER A 423 -25.07 5.21 -4.14
CA SER A 423 -25.15 4.02 -3.30
C SER A 423 -24.81 2.75 -4.08
N GLY A 424 -23.79 2.02 -3.65
CA GLY A 424 -23.37 0.77 -4.26
C GLY A 424 -22.46 0.90 -5.48
N GLU A 425 -22.02 2.13 -5.81
CA GLU A 425 -21.19 2.39 -6.97
C GLU A 425 -19.78 2.83 -6.55
N ILE A 426 -18.76 2.54 -7.39
CA ILE A 426 -17.42 3.12 -7.30
C ILE A 426 -17.36 4.30 -8.26
N GLN A 427 -16.74 5.41 -7.87
CA GLN A 427 -16.83 6.67 -8.60
C GLN A 427 -16.24 6.63 -10.01
N GLY A 428 -15.12 5.91 -10.23
CA GLY A 428 -14.55 5.84 -11.57
C GLY A 428 -13.26 5.02 -11.69
N ALA A 429 -12.87 4.73 -12.92
CA ALA A 429 -11.57 4.14 -13.23
C ALA A 429 -10.44 5.11 -12.90
N CYS A 430 -9.34 4.61 -12.34
CA CYS A 430 -8.15 5.41 -12.11
C CYS A 430 -7.56 5.90 -13.44
N LEU A 431 -7.01 7.12 -13.44
CA LEU A 431 -6.35 7.65 -14.64
C LEU A 431 -5.19 6.72 -15.07
N GLY A 432 -5.03 6.53 -16.37
CA GLY A 432 -4.03 5.64 -16.96
C GLY A 432 -4.37 4.15 -16.89
N MET A 433 -5.53 3.78 -16.32
CA MET A 433 -6.00 2.40 -16.21
C MET A 433 -7.14 2.15 -17.20
N ALA A 434 -6.86 1.39 -18.27
CA ALA A 434 -7.83 1.10 -19.32
C ALA A 434 -8.75 -0.06 -18.89
N MET A 435 -9.73 0.26 -18.06
CA MET A 435 -10.65 -0.73 -17.50
C MET A 435 -11.83 -0.99 -18.43
N ASP A 436 -12.22 -2.26 -18.51
CA ASP A 436 -13.42 -2.71 -19.21
C ASP A 436 -14.04 -3.92 -18.49
N VAL A 437 -15.25 -4.28 -18.89
CA VAL A 437 -15.94 -5.50 -18.46
C VAL A 437 -16.23 -6.35 -19.68
N LEU A 438 -15.65 -7.55 -19.72
CA LEU A 438 -15.73 -8.43 -20.88
C LEU A 438 -16.60 -9.67 -20.59
N ASP A 439 -17.18 -10.22 -21.66
CA ASP A 439 -17.77 -11.56 -21.65
C ASP A 439 -16.69 -12.65 -21.76
N ASN A 440 -17.11 -13.92 -21.76
CA ASN A 440 -16.21 -15.07 -21.89
C ASN A 440 -15.52 -15.16 -23.26
N ASP A 441 -16.02 -14.45 -24.27
CA ASP A 441 -15.47 -14.42 -25.62
C ASP A 441 -14.55 -13.20 -25.82
N GLY A 442 -14.37 -12.37 -24.78
CA GLY A 442 -13.51 -11.17 -24.79
C GLY A 442 -14.16 -9.93 -25.40
N ASN A 443 -15.48 -9.90 -25.56
CA ASN A 443 -16.19 -8.73 -26.06
C ASN A 443 -16.59 -7.81 -24.90
N SER A 444 -16.50 -6.49 -25.13
CA SER A 444 -16.95 -5.47 -24.16
C SER A 444 -18.46 -5.57 -23.92
N LEU A 445 -18.83 -5.57 -22.65
CA LEU A 445 -20.22 -5.66 -22.22
C LEU A 445 -20.83 -4.26 -22.00
N PRO A 446 -22.10 -4.07 -22.33
CA PRO A 446 -22.80 -2.84 -22.00
C PRO A 446 -22.97 -2.67 -20.48
N ALA A 447 -23.26 -1.45 -20.04
CA ALA A 447 -23.56 -1.15 -18.64
C ALA A 447 -24.67 -2.07 -18.08
N ASP A 448 -24.59 -2.36 -16.78
CA ASP A 448 -25.51 -3.22 -16.02
C ASP A 448 -25.46 -4.72 -16.36
N ILE A 449 -24.56 -5.15 -17.24
CA ILE A 449 -24.29 -6.57 -17.51
C ILE A 449 -23.05 -7.01 -16.76
N LYS A 450 -23.15 -8.14 -16.03
CA LYS A 450 -22.02 -8.72 -15.29
C LYS A 450 -21.06 -9.43 -16.22
N GLY A 451 -19.77 -9.19 -16.01
CA GLY A 451 -18.69 -9.85 -16.73
C GLY A 451 -17.41 -9.79 -15.92
N GLU A 452 -16.28 -10.11 -16.57
CA GLU A 452 -14.95 -10.07 -15.99
C GLU A 452 -14.37 -8.66 -16.08
N LEU A 453 -13.92 -8.12 -14.93
CA LEU A 453 -13.26 -6.81 -14.89
C LEU A 453 -11.80 -6.96 -15.35
N VAL A 454 -11.44 -6.28 -16.41
CA VAL A 454 -10.11 -6.40 -17.03
C VAL A 454 -9.44 -5.05 -17.22
N CYS A 455 -8.10 -5.05 -17.26
CA CYS A 455 -7.30 -3.90 -17.67
C CYS A 455 -6.64 -4.19 -19.02
N LEU A 456 -7.00 -3.42 -20.03
CA LEU A 456 -6.67 -3.70 -21.44
C LEU A 456 -5.36 -3.08 -21.93
N LYS A 457 -4.74 -2.19 -21.14
CA LYS A 457 -3.50 -1.51 -21.53
C LYS A 457 -2.47 -1.57 -20.42
N ALA A 458 -1.20 -1.50 -20.80
CA ALA A 458 -0.06 -1.49 -19.89
C ALA A 458 -0.09 -0.29 -18.92
N PHE A 459 0.45 -0.50 -17.72
CA PHE A 459 0.57 0.50 -16.66
C PHE A 459 1.86 0.26 -15.85
N PRO A 460 2.42 1.26 -15.15
CA PRO A 460 3.75 1.17 -14.54
C PRO A 460 3.92 0.08 -13.48
N SER A 461 2.87 -0.23 -12.70
CA SER A 461 2.94 -1.23 -11.62
C SER A 461 2.62 -2.66 -12.06
N MET A 462 2.56 -2.95 -13.37
CA MET A 462 2.47 -4.34 -13.84
C MET A 462 3.57 -5.18 -13.19
N PRO A 463 3.28 -6.42 -12.75
CA PRO A 463 4.31 -7.30 -12.21
C PRO A 463 5.47 -7.52 -13.19
N LEU A 464 6.66 -7.75 -12.65
CA LEU A 464 7.82 -8.20 -13.45
C LEU A 464 7.69 -9.66 -13.90
N GLY A 465 6.88 -10.42 -13.18
CA GLY A 465 6.67 -11.85 -13.38
C GLY A 465 6.44 -12.55 -12.03
N PHE A 466 6.52 -13.88 -12.04
CA PHE A 466 6.52 -14.66 -10.80
C PHE A 466 7.94 -15.09 -10.44
N TRP A 467 8.26 -15.05 -9.15
CA TRP A 467 9.57 -15.49 -8.67
C TRP A 467 9.83 -16.96 -9.02
N GLY A 468 10.96 -17.22 -9.68
CA GLY A 468 11.33 -18.58 -10.13
C GLY A 468 10.67 -19.07 -11.42
N ASP A 469 9.86 -18.23 -12.08
CA ASP A 469 9.28 -18.52 -13.40
C ASP A 469 10.19 -17.96 -14.52
N GLU A 470 11.33 -18.62 -14.76
CA GLU A 470 12.41 -18.13 -15.64
C GLU A 470 11.96 -17.81 -17.08
N ARG A 471 10.89 -18.42 -17.56
CA ARG A 471 10.34 -18.18 -18.91
C ARG A 471 9.04 -17.40 -18.91
N ASN A 472 8.62 -16.91 -17.76
CA ASN A 472 7.31 -16.28 -17.57
C ASN A 472 6.15 -17.15 -18.09
N SER A 473 6.29 -18.49 -18.08
CA SER A 473 5.27 -19.40 -18.61
C SER A 473 4.02 -19.42 -17.74
N ASN A 474 4.19 -19.51 -16.41
CA ASN A 474 3.07 -19.47 -15.48
C ASN A 474 2.45 -18.07 -15.41
N PHE A 475 3.29 -17.04 -15.55
CA PHE A 475 2.84 -15.66 -15.62
C PHE A 475 1.97 -15.42 -16.86
N LYS A 476 2.45 -15.81 -18.06
CA LYS A 476 1.69 -15.71 -19.32
C LYS A 476 0.38 -16.52 -19.32
N GLN A 477 0.34 -17.61 -18.58
CA GLN A 477 -0.88 -18.42 -18.47
C GLN A 477 -1.89 -17.83 -17.48
N SER A 478 -1.45 -16.95 -16.59
CA SER A 478 -2.27 -16.37 -15.52
C SER A 478 -2.94 -15.06 -15.93
N TYR A 479 -2.41 -14.41 -16.96
CA TYR A 479 -2.88 -13.14 -17.50
C TYR A 479 -2.99 -13.24 -19.03
#